data_afe8215a6fddf1f20bce7df790d76d55
#
_entry.id   afe8215a6fddf1f20bce7df790d76d55
#
_cell.length_a   1.000
_cell.length_b   1.000
_cell.length_c   1.000
_cell.angle_alpha   90.00
_cell.angle_beta   90.00
_cell.angle_gamma   90.00
#
_symmetry.space_group_name_H-M   'P 1'
#
loop_
_entity.id
_entity.type
_entity.pdbx_description
1 polymer ?
#
loop_
_entity_poly.entity_id
_entity_poly.type
_entity_poly.pdbx_seq_one_letter_code
_entity_poly.pdbx_strand_id
1 'polypeptide(L)'
;YKNEKQLLDIINFTPPIFIMAISIIITLFLYLEMEKELKKEKDSIKNEYIKTNKELVELDVKNLHDFITKTQESTEKKLKENIKSRVYEAHSIAMKIYNENKDTKTKAEIQKMIKNALEDIRFNEKRGYFFIYSFDYECILMPIAKHLEGTNFYNFKDFNGTFLTREIIKQVKEEKSTIKSIKFNFA
;
A
#
# COMPACT_ATOMS: atom_id res chain seq x y z
N TYR A 1 78.49 -19.66 -61.82
CA TYR A 1 78.66 -19.93 -60.37
C TYR A 1 77.82 -18.97 -59.48
N LYS A 2 77.69 -17.66 -59.76
CA LYS A 2 77.01 -16.71 -58.87
C LYS A 2 75.49 -16.86 -58.97
N ASN A 3 74.95 -17.12 -60.19
CA ASN A 3 73.52 -17.31 -60.42
C ASN A 3 72.96 -18.64 -59.89
N GLU A 4 73.74 -19.69 -59.90
CA GLU A 4 73.34 -21.02 -59.37
C GLU A 4 73.18 -21.01 -57.85
N LYS A 5 74.06 -20.31 -57.13
CA LYS A 5 73.97 -20.17 -55.70
C LYS A 5 72.73 -19.30 -55.29
N GLN A 6 72.45 -18.26 -55.99
CA GLN A 6 71.25 -17.48 -55.78
C GLN A 6 69.92 -18.25 -56.04
N LEU A 7 69.96 -19.14 -57.07
CA LEU A 7 68.86 -20.02 -57.38
C LEU A 7 68.58 -21.05 -56.29
N LEU A 8 69.67 -21.65 -55.77
CA LEU A 8 69.62 -22.60 -54.65
C LEU A 8 69.12 -21.94 -53.36
N ASP A 9 69.58 -20.75 -53.06
CA ASP A 9 69.14 -19.99 -51.90
C ASP A 9 67.61 -19.64 -52.00
N ILE A 10 67.12 -19.23 -53.14
CA ILE A 10 65.73 -18.99 -53.41
C ILE A 10 64.89 -20.26 -53.24
N ILE A 11 65.31 -21.39 -53.81
CA ILE A 11 64.57 -22.65 -53.68
C ILE A 11 64.54 -23.17 -52.26
N ASN A 12 65.59 -22.97 -51.47
CA ASN A 12 65.62 -23.40 -50.06
C ASN A 12 64.89 -22.54 -49.08
N PHE A 13 64.86 -21.22 -49.29
CA PHE A 13 64.25 -20.29 -48.37
C PHE A 13 62.80 -19.89 -48.69
N THR A 14 62.33 -19.94 -49.96
CA THR A 14 60.98 -19.59 -50.34
C THR A 14 59.89 -20.49 -49.73
N PRO A 15 60.03 -21.84 -49.72
CA PRO A 15 58.98 -22.68 -49.15
C PRO A 15 58.75 -22.44 -47.64
N PRO A 16 59.80 -22.39 -46.79
CA PRO A 16 59.61 -22.18 -45.36
C PRO A 16 59.02 -20.76 -45.06
N ILE A 17 59.44 -19.75 -45.80
CA ILE A 17 58.86 -18.39 -45.65
C ILE A 17 57.38 -18.37 -46.03
N PHE A 18 56.99 -19.07 -47.10
CA PHE A 18 55.60 -19.16 -47.54
C PHE A 18 54.72 -19.92 -46.53
N ILE A 19 55.23 -21.04 -45.95
CA ILE A 19 54.53 -21.78 -44.90
C ILE A 19 54.35 -20.91 -43.65
N MET A 20 55.37 -20.15 -43.28
CA MET A 20 55.31 -19.25 -42.14
C MET A 20 54.27 -18.13 -42.34
N ALA A 21 54.24 -17.55 -43.55
CA ALA A 21 53.24 -16.52 -43.90
C ALA A 21 51.80 -17.07 -43.84
N ILE A 22 51.57 -18.26 -44.39
CA ILE A 22 50.25 -18.90 -44.36
C ILE A 22 49.85 -19.22 -42.89
N SER A 23 50.75 -19.73 -42.05
CA SER A 23 50.50 -20.00 -40.67
C SER A 23 50.08 -18.74 -39.90
N ILE A 24 50.75 -17.62 -40.13
CA ILE A 24 50.40 -16.34 -39.52
C ILE A 24 48.99 -15.90 -39.95
N ILE A 25 48.64 -16.00 -41.23
CA ILE A 25 47.31 -15.65 -41.75
C ILE A 25 46.22 -16.51 -41.13
N ILE A 26 46.44 -17.83 -41.07
CA ILE A 26 45.48 -18.76 -40.43
C ILE A 26 45.29 -18.41 -38.96
N THR A 27 46.39 -18.19 -38.23
CA THR A 27 46.32 -17.84 -36.82
C THR A 27 45.57 -16.52 -36.58
N LEU A 28 45.84 -15.52 -37.41
CA LEU A 28 45.12 -14.25 -37.35
C LEU A 28 43.63 -14.41 -37.65
N PHE A 29 43.30 -15.23 -38.62
CA PHE A 29 41.89 -15.51 -38.96
C PHE A 29 41.15 -16.18 -37.79
N LEU A 30 41.75 -17.24 -37.23
CA LEU A 30 41.18 -17.94 -36.08
C LEU A 30 41.04 -17.02 -34.85
N TYR A 31 42.01 -16.14 -34.63
CA TYR A 31 41.93 -15.16 -33.53
C TYR A 31 40.75 -14.20 -33.70
N LEU A 32 40.57 -13.66 -34.91
CA LEU A 32 39.46 -12.76 -35.19
C LEU A 32 38.08 -13.43 -35.07
N GLU A 33 37.99 -14.69 -35.47
CA GLU A 33 36.76 -15.48 -35.38
C GLU A 33 36.44 -15.80 -33.91
N MET A 34 37.44 -16.19 -33.11
CA MET A 34 37.29 -16.44 -31.67
C MET A 34 36.86 -15.15 -30.91
N GLU A 35 37.43 -14.00 -31.25
CA GLU A 35 37.04 -12.73 -30.64
C GLU A 35 35.57 -12.37 -30.95
N LYS A 36 35.10 -12.63 -32.17
CA LYS A 36 33.72 -12.48 -32.56
C LYS A 36 32.74 -13.37 -31.77
N GLU A 37 33.10 -14.64 -31.62
CA GLU A 37 32.31 -15.61 -30.86
C GLU A 37 32.20 -15.22 -29.37
N LEU A 38 33.35 -14.91 -28.75
CA LEU A 38 33.40 -14.45 -27.37
C LEU A 38 32.55 -13.20 -27.13
N LYS A 39 32.60 -12.25 -28.05
CA LYS A 39 31.76 -11.04 -27.95
C LYS A 39 30.29 -11.38 -28.05
N LYS A 40 29.88 -12.25 -28.97
CA LYS A 40 28.51 -12.70 -29.12
C LYS A 40 28.00 -13.44 -27.91
N GLU A 41 28.79 -14.33 -27.33
CA GLU A 41 28.47 -15.08 -26.13
C GLU A 41 28.30 -14.14 -24.92
N LYS A 42 29.25 -13.21 -24.75
CA LYS A 42 29.20 -12.20 -23.69
C LYS A 42 27.92 -11.34 -23.77
N ASP A 43 27.55 -10.88 -24.98
CA ASP A 43 26.35 -10.09 -25.19
C ASP A 43 25.07 -10.92 -24.94
N SER A 44 25.06 -12.21 -25.30
CA SER A 44 23.98 -13.14 -25.03
C SER A 44 23.77 -13.33 -23.53
N ILE A 45 24.83 -13.65 -22.79
CA ILE A 45 24.80 -13.84 -21.33
C ILE A 45 24.33 -12.56 -20.63
N LYS A 46 24.84 -11.40 -21.07
CA LYS A 46 24.43 -10.11 -20.51
C LYS A 46 22.93 -9.83 -20.71
N ASN A 47 22.43 -10.09 -21.92
CA ASN A 47 21.02 -9.86 -22.24
C ASN A 47 20.10 -10.83 -21.48
N GLU A 48 20.48 -12.09 -21.34
CA GLU A 48 19.76 -13.09 -20.56
C GLU A 48 19.73 -12.70 -19.08
N TYR A 49 20.85 -12.28 -18.53
CA TYR A 49 20.95 -11.82 -17.14
C TYR A 49 20.04 -10.60 -16.88
N ILE A 50 20.07 -9.59 -17.77
CA ILE A 50 19.23 -8.41 -17.65
C ILE A 50 17.75 -8.80 -17.74
N LYS A 51 17.38 -9.67 -18.69
CA LYS A 51 16.00 -10.14 -18.85
C LYS A 51 15.50 -10.85 -17.61
N THR A 52 16.27 -11.82 -17.11
CA THR A 52 15.90 -12.61 -15.93
C THR A 52 15.75 -11.74 -14.69
N ASN A 53 16.70 -10.81 -14.46
CA ASN A 53 16.59 -9.91 -13.31
C ASN A 53 15.40 -8.96 -13.43
N LYS A 54 15.09 -8.49 -14.63
CA LYS A 54 13.91 -7.65 -14.85
C LYS A 54 12.62 -8.41 -14.52
N GLU A 55 12.48 -9.65 -15.00
CA GLU A 55 11.33 -10.52 -14.73
C GLU A 55 11.17 -10.79 -13.22
N LEU A 56 12.28 -11.04 -12.50
CA LEU A 56 12.28 -11.24 -11.06
C LEU A 56 11.81 -9.98 -10.32
N VAL A 57 12.35 -8.82 -10.68
CA VAL A 57 11.94 -7.55 -10.05
C VAL A 57 10.47 -7.23 -10.33
N GLU A 58 9.98 -7.45 -11.55
CA GLU A 58 8.57 -7.27 -11.88
C GLU A 58 7.67 -8.20 -11.06
N LEU A 59 8.07 -9.45 -10.85
CA LEU A 59 7.35 -10.41 -10.01
C LEU A 59 7.34 -9.97 -8.54
N ASP A 60 8.47 -9.54 -8.00
CA ASP A 60 8.58 -9.08 -6.62
C ASP A 60 7.74 -7.82 -6.36
N VAL A 61 7.77 -6.85 -7.28
CA VAL A 61 6.91 -5.66 -7.21
C VAL A 61 5.44 -6.03 -7.22
N LYS A 62 5.04 -6.96 -8.09
CA LYS A 62 3.65 -7.45 -8.14
C LYS A 62 3.25 -8.12 -6.82
N ASN A 63 4.09 -9.01 -6.30
CA ASN A 63 3.82 -9.71 -5.04
C ASN A 63 3.69 -8.73 -3.86
N LEU A 64 4.55 -7.72 -3.79
CA LEU A 64 4.47 -6.65 -2.79
C LEU A 64 3.18 -5.83 -2.92
N HIS A 65 2.82 -5.46 -4.13
CA HIS A 65 1.56 -4.74 -4.38
C HIS A 65 0.34 -5.54 -3.92
N ASP A 66 0.28 -6.83 -4.28
CA ASP A 66 -0.82 -7.72 -3.89
C ASP A 66 -0.86 -7.92 -2.36
N PHE A 67 0.30 -8.03 -1.71
CA PHE A 67 0.40 -8.11 -0.24
C PHE A 67 -0.10 -6.83 0.43
N ILE A 68 0.30 -5.65 -0.06
CA ILE A 68 -0.15 -4.35 0.48
C ILE A 68 -1.67 -4.22 0.32
N THR A 69 -2.21 -4.52 -0.86
CA THR A 69 -3.65 -4.44 -1.13
C THR A 69 -4.46 -5.34 -0.21
N LYS A 70 -4.08 -6.61 -0.08
CA LYS A 70 -4.73 -7.56 0.83
C LYS A 70 -4.65 -7.13 2.30
N THR A 71 -3.50 -6.58 2.70
CA THR A 71 -3.29 -6.09 4.07
C THR A 71 -4.18 -4.87 4.36
N GLN A 72 -4.30 -3.94 3.41
CA GLN A 72 -5.20 -2.79 3.51
C GLN A 72 -6.66 -3.23 3.65
N GLU A 73 -7.15 -4.11 2.77
CA GLU A 73 -8.53 -4.64 2.80
C GLU A 73 -8.83 -5.37 4.12
N SER A 74 -7.91 -6.23 4.57
CA SER A 74 -8.05 -6.95 5.84
C SER A 74 -8.08 -6.00 7.03
N THR A 75 -7.21 -4.99 7.03
CA THR A 75 -7.13 -3.98 8.11
C THR A 75 -8.39 -3.11 8.14
N GLU A 76 -8.87 -2.67 6.98
CA GLU A 76 -10.12 -1.90 6.86
C GLU A 76 -11.32 -2.70 7.38
N LYS A 77 -11.41 -3.98 7.00
CA LYS A 77 -12.49 -4.87 7.46
C LYS A 77 -12.44 -5.04 8.99
N LYS A 78 -11.27 -5.35 9.56
CA LYS A 78 -11.10 -5.50 11.01
C LYS A 78 -11.43 -4.22 11.76
N LEU A 79 -11.02 -3.07 11.22
CA LEU A 79 -11.33 -1.77 11.81
C LEU A 79 -12.84 -1.49 11.83
N LYS A 80 -13.55 -1.76 10.73
CA LYS A 80 -15.00 -1.62 10.65
C LYS A 80 -15.73 -2.52 11.65
N GLU A 81 -15.31 -3.79 11.74
CA GLU A 81 -15.88 -4.74 12.71
C GLU A 81 -15.62 -4.29 14.15
N ASN A 82 -14.43 -3.81 14.46
CA ASN A 82 -14.09 -3.28 15.78
C ASN A 82 -14.95 -2.06 16.13
N ILE A 83 -15.03 -1.07 15.25
CA ILE A 83 -15.86 0.14 15.46
C ILE A 83 -17.33 -0.26 15.65
N LYS A 84 -17.83 -1.16 14.84
CA LYS A 84 -19.21 -1.67 14.98
C LYS A 84 -19.44 -2.30 16.37
N SER A 85 -18.54 -3.15 16.82
CA SER A 85 -18.62 -3.77 18.15
C SER A 85 -18.64 -2.70 19.25
N ARG A 86 -17.77 -1.70 19.20
CA ARG A 86 -17.72 -0.61 20.17
C ARG A 86 -19.02 0.19 20.23
N VAL A 87 -19.62 0.48 19.06
CA VAL A 87 -20.93 1.19 19.01
C VAL A 87 -22.04 0.35 19.65
N TYR A 88 -22.05 -0.98 19.41
CA TYR A 88 -23.03 -1.86 20.08
C TYR A 88 -22.83 -1.92 21.59
N GLU A 89 -21.59 -1.95 22.06
CA GLU A 89 -21.29 -1.87 23.51
C GLU A 89 -21.85 -0.58 24.12
N ALA A 90 -21.56 0.58 23.50
CA ALA A 90 -22.08 1.87 23.95
C ALA A 90 -23.62 1.91 23.92
N HIS A 91 -24.24 1.40 22.86
CA HIS A 91 -25.70 1.29 22.75
C HIS A 91 -26.29 0.42 23.88
N SER A 92 -25.66 -0.72 24.18
CA SER A 92 -26.10 -1.60 25.26
C SER A 92 -26.03 -0.92 26.63
N ILE A 93 -24.97 -0.14 26.91
CA ILE A 93 -24.83 0.67 28.11
C ILE A 93 -25.95 1.72 28.16
N ALA A 94 -26.17 2.46 27.08
CA ALA A 94 -27.21 3.48 27.00
C ALA A 94 -28.60 2.88 27.20
N MET A 95 -28.91 1.76 26.58
CA MET A 95 -30.21 1.08 26.70
C MET A 95 -30.44 0.54 28.11
N LYS A 96 -29.41 0.02 28.77
CA LYS A 96 -29.50 -0.39 30.16
C LYS A 96 -29.88 0.79 31.06
N ILE A 97 -29.15 1.90 30.97
CA ILE A 97 -29.42 3.11 31.74
C ILE A 97 -30.86 3.63 31.46
N TYR A 98 -31.25 3.65 30.18
CA TYR A 98 -32.61 4.08 29.81
C TYR A 98 -33.69 3.19 30.42
N ASN A 99 -33.59 1.87 30.27
CA ASN A 99 -34.60 0.92 30.76
C ASN A 99 -34.75 0.94 32.30
N GLU A 100 -33.65 1.13 33.00
CA GLU A 100 -33.65 1.19 34.50
C GLU A 100 -34.22 2.50 35.02
N ASN A 101 -34.25 3.59 34.23
CA ASN A 101 -34.58 4.91 34.73
C ASN A 101 -35.77 5.59 34.02
N LYS A 102 -36.28 5.03 32.91
CA LYS A 102 -37.33 5.67 32.07
C LYS A 102 -38.62 6.00 32.79
N ASP A 103 -38.96 5.26 33.84
CA ASP A 103 -40.20 5.39 34.59
C ASP A 103 -40.05 6.33 35.82
N THR A 104 -38.79 6.67 36.19
CA THR A 104 -38.49 7.42 37.44
C THR A 104 -37.77 8.74 37.20
N LYS A 105 -37.13 8.92 36.04
CA LYS A 105 -36.30 10.07 35.72
C LYS A 105 -36.78 10.77 34.44
N THR A 106 -36.48 12.07 34.37
CA THR A 106 -36.71 12.84 33.16
C THR A 106 -35.77 12.44 32.03
N LYS A 107 -36.18 12.71 30.80
CA LYS A 107 -35.33 12.45 29.59
C LYS A 107 -33.94 13.12 29.69
N ALA A 108 -33.92 14.38 30.25
CA ALA A 108 -32.67 15.12 30.42
C ALA A 108 -31.73 14.46 31.44
N GLU A 109 -32.25 13.94 32.53
CA GLU A 109 -31.47 13.22 33.55
C GLU A 109 -30.90 11.91 32.99
N ILE A 110 -31.72 11.15 32.25
CA ILE A 110 -31.26 9.91 31.60
C ILE A 110 -30.18 10.21 30.57
N GLN A 111 -30.37 11.25 29.75
CA GLN A 111 -29.36 11.69 28.78
C GLN A 111 -28.02 12.05 29.45
N LYS A 112 -28.07 12.76 30.58
CA LYS A 112 -26.90 13.11 31.38
C LYS A 112 -26.21 11.85 31.94
N MET A 113 -27.00 10.89 32.42
CA MET A 113 -26.43 9.61 32.92
C MET A 113 -25.72 8.84 31.79
N ILE A 114 -26.31 8.75 30.60
CA ILE A 114 -25.70 8.08 29.44
C ILE A 114 -24.41 8.80 29.03
N LYS A 115 -24.46 10.14 28.96
CA LYS A 115 -23.29 10.97 28.65
C LYS A 115 -22.14 10.67 29.62
N ASN A 116 -22.40 10.73 30.94
CA ASN A 116 -21.38 10.48 31.96
C ASN A 116 -20.81 9.05 31.88
N ALA A 117 -21.64 8.06 31.55
CA ALA A 117 -21.19 6.68 31.43
C ALA A 117 -20.26 6.44 30.22
N LEU A 118 -20.37 7.22 29.15
CA LEU A 118 -19.61 7.05 27.92
C LEU A 118 -18.44 8.03 27.76
N GLU A 119 -18.45 9.13 28.49
CA GLU A 119 -17.53 10.27 28.34
C GLU A 119 -16.06 9.88 28.51
N ASP A 120 -15.73 9.02 29.48
CA ASP A 120 -14.36 8.65 29.82
C ASP A 120 -13.88 7.36 29.13
N ILE A 121 -14.76 6.70 28.39
CA ILE A 121 -14.37 5.47 27.70
C ILE A 121 -13.41 5.80 26.55
N ARG A 122 -12.26 5.12 26.55
CA ARG A 122 -11.26 5.19 25.48
C ARG A 122 -10.92 3.78 25.01
N PHE A 123 -10.71 3.63 23.71
CA PHE A 123 -10.30 2.37 23.07
C PHE A 123 -9.19 2.63 22.04
N ASN A 124 -8.62 1.56 21.46
CA ASN A 124 -7.55 1.64 20.47
C ASN A 124 -6.39 2.54 20.96
N GLU A 125 -5.76 2.19 22.09
CA GLU A 125 -4.65 2.94 22.67
C GLU A 125 -4.98 4.41 22.97
N LYS A 126 -6.20 4.65 23.48
CA LYS A 126 -6.76 5.97 23.79
C LYS A 126 -7.08 6.87 22.58
N ARG A 127 -6.92 6.39 21.37
CA ARG A 127 -7.25 7.15 20.14
C ARG A 127 -8.75 7.17 19.83
N GLY A 128 -9.49 6.14 20.29
CA GLY A 128 -10.92 6.03 20.09
C GLY A 128 -11.71 6.56 21.29
N TYR A 129 -12.85 7.16 21.00
CA TYR A 129 -13.81 7.68 21.99
C TYR A 129 -15.22 7.63 21.38
N PHE A 130 -16.25 7.74 22.22
CA PHE A 130 -17.64 7.88 21.76
C PHE A 130 -18.01 9.34 21.62
N PHE A 131 -18.75 9.65 20.56
CA PHE A 131 -19.44 10.93 20.40
C PHE A 131 -20.93 10.69 20.12
N ILE A 132 -21.77 11.66 20.45
CA ILE A 132 -23.24 11.55 20.29
C ILE A 132 -23.77 12.83 19.69
N TYR A 133 -24.52 12.68 18.60
CA TYR A 133 -25.34 13.75 18.02
C TYR A 133 -26.82 13.43 18.15
N SER A 134 -27.65 14.47 18.34
CA SER A 134 -29.09 14.34 18.21
C SER A 134 -29.50 14.27 16.72
N PHE A 135 -30.73 13.82 16.46
CA PHE A 135 -31.31 13.91 15.10
C PHE A 135 -31.56 15.34 14.61
N ASP A 136 -31.47 16.33 15.50
CA ASP A 136 -31.54 17.76 15.21
C ASP A 136 -30.16 18.41 15.08
N TYR A 137 -29.13 17.57 14.87
CA TYR A 137 -27.74 17.95 14.62
C TYR A 137 -27.01 18.59 15.81
N GLU A 138 -27.55 18.51 17.02
CA GLU A 138 -26.91 18.99 18.23
C GLU A 138 -25.83 18.00 18.71
N CYS A 139 -24.65 18.50 19.06
CA CYS A 139 -23.56 17.72 19.65
C CYS A 139 -23.85 17.50 21.15
N ILE A 140 -24.23 16.27 21.52
CA ILE A 140 -24.55 15.92 22.91
C ILE A 140 -23.29 15.52 23.72
N LEU A 141 -22.39 14.78 23.07
CA LEU A 141 -21.15 14.28 23.68
C LEU A 141 -19.98 14.42 22.69
N MET A 142 -18.94 15.13 23.11
CA MET A 142 -17.67 15.25 22.37
C MET A 142 -16.49 15.34 23.36
N PRO A 143 -15.99 14.22 23.88
CA PRO A 143 -15.01 14.20 24.99
C PRO A 143 -13.70 14.94 24.70
N ILE A 144 -13.29 14.98 23.42
CA ILE A 144 -12.04 15.65 23.00
C ILE A 144 -12.21 17.15 22.75
N ALA A 145 -13.45 17.62 22.66
CA ALA A 145 -13.76 19.02 22.38
C ALA A 145 -15.07 19.43 23.10
N LYS A 146 -15.06 19.41 24.43
CA LYS A 146 -16.22 19.68 25.29
C LYS A 146 -16.89 21.02 25.02
N HIS A 147 -16.12 22.01 24.55
CA HIS A 147 -16.66 23.33 24.17
C HIS A 147 -17.62 23.29 22.97
N LEU A 148 -17.65 22.20 22.21
CA LEU A 148 -18.56 21.99 21.09
C LEU A 148 -19.90 21.35 21.52
N GLU A 149 -19.99 20.82 22.73
CA GLU A 149 -21.23 20.24 23.24
C GLU A 149 -22.33 21.30 23.40
N GLY A 150 -23.55 20.97 22.98
CA GLY A 150 -24.65 21.89 22.87
C GLY A 150 -24.68 22.75 21.60
N THR A 151 -23.65 22.67 20.74
CA THR A 151 -23.68 23.42 19.47
C THR A 151 -24.36 22.61 18.36
N ASN A 152 -24.96 23.32 17.40
CA ASN A 152 -25.63 22.69 16.25
C ASN A 152 -24.65 22.55 15.07
N PHE A 153 -24.47 21.33 14.61
CA PHE A 153 -23.53 20.94 13.55
C PHE A 153 -24.17 20.87 12.16
N TYR A 154 -25.39 21.38 11.97
CA TYR A 154 -26.06 21.34 10.66
C TYR A 154 -25.23 21.96 9.53
N ASN A 155 -24.58 23.09 9.79
CA ASN A 155 -23.75 23.81 8.82
C ASN A 155 -22.24 23.53 8.94
N PHE A 156 -21.86 22.61 9.82
CA PHE A 156 -20.44 22.26 9.98
C PHE A 156 -19.95 21.43 8.81
N LYS A 157 -18.82 21.85 8.24
CA LYS A 157 -18.11 21.14 7.17
C LYS A 157 -16.81 20.58 7.70
N ASP A 158 -16.46 19.39 7.23
CA ASP A 158 -15.13 18.84 7.44
C ASP A 158 -14.09 19.54 6.54
N PHE A 159 -12.84 19.10 6.63
CA PHE A 159 -11.72 19.59 5.81
C PHE A 159 -11.99 19.50 4.29
N ASN A 160 -12.74 18.50 3.84
CA ASN A 160 -13.07 18.29 2.42
C ASN A 160 -14.34 19.08 1.99
N GLY A 161 -14.91 19.88 2.87
CA GLY A 161 -16.15 20.64 2.62
C GLY A 161 -17.42 19.81 2.74
N THR A 162 -17.37 18.58 3.28
CA THR A 162 -18.51 17.68 3.46
C THR A 162 -19.26 18.02 4.72
N PHE A 163 -20.59 18.04 4.66
CA PHE A 163 -21.45 18.20 5.83
C PHE A 163 -21.58 16.87 6.59
N LEU A 164 -20.52 16.52 7.30
CA LEU A 164 -20.33 15.20 7.92
C LEU A 164 -21.56 14.79 8.77
N THR A 165 -22.05 15.67 9.65
CA THR A 165 -23.16 15.36 10.55
C THR A 165 -24.46 15.12 9.79
N ARG A 166 -24.69 15.84 8.67
CA ARG A 166 -25.86 15.58 7.81
C ARG A 166 -25.81 14.20 7.18
N GLU A 167 -24.62 13.80 6.68
CA GLU A 167 -24.43 12.47 6.08
C GLU A 167 -24.63 11.36 7.11
N ILE A 168 -24.08 11.53 8.32
CA ILE A 168 -24.27 10.57 9.42
C ILE A 168 -25.77 10.39 9.72
N ILE A 169 -26.48 11.49 9.96
CA ILE A 169 -27.89 11.43 10.35
C ILE A 169 -28.77 10.91 9.22
N LYS A 170 -28.47 11.30 7.96
CA LYS A 170 -29.15 10.77 6.78
C LYS A 170 -29.02 9.26 6.71
N GLN A 171 -27.82 8.72 6.82
CA GLN A 171 -27.58 7.28 6.77
C GLN A 171 -28.28 6.52 7.90
N VAL A 172 -28.28 7.07 9.12
CA VAL A 172 -28.99 6.47 10.26
C VAL A 172 -30.50 6.49 10.08
N LYS A 173 -31.07 7.53 9.46
CA LYS A 173 -32.50 7.62 9.17
C LYS A 173 -32.95 6.68 8.04
N GLU A 174 -32.14 6.54 6.99
CA GLU A 174 -32.43 5.67 5.84
C GLU A 174 -32.31 4.18 6.17
N GLU A 175 -31.35 3.84 7.02
CA GLU A 175 -31.13 2.46 7.46
C GLU A 175 -31.70 2.23 8.86
N LYS A 176 -32.98 1.91 8.93
CA LYS A 176 -33.74 1.66 10.18
C LYS A 176 -33.11 0.67 11.17
N SER A 177 -31.98 0.04 10.87
CA SER A 177 -31.38 -1.00 11.73
C SER A 177 -29.89 -1.24 11.59
N THR A 178 -29.12 -0.54 10.74
CA THR A 178 -27.73 -0.93 10.53
C THR A 178 -26.77 0.23 10.82
N ILE A 179 -25.98 0.07 11.88
CA ILE A 179 -24.85 0.95 12.19
C ILE A 179 -23.80 0.78 11.11
N LYS A 180 -23.77 1.68 10.13
CA LYS A 180 -22.67 1.78 9.17
C LYS A 180 -21.53 2.59 9.76
N SER A 181 -20.34 2.00 9.72
CA SER A 181 -19.12 2.78 9.91
C SER A 181 -18.95 3.73 8.71
N ILE A 182 -18.99 5.03 8.97
CA ILE A 182 -18.71 6.04 7.96
C ILE A 182 -17.19 6.05 7.74
N LYS A 183 -16.79 6.09 6.47
CA LYS A 183 -15.39 6.19 6.10
C LYS A 183 -14.88 7.59 6.46
N PHE A 184 -14.18 7.73 7.58
CA PHE A 184 -13.46 8.96 7.90
C PHE A 184 -12.15 8.96 7.11
N ASN A 185 -11.96 9.93 6.22
CA ASN A 185 -10.66 10.25 5.67
C ASN A 185 -9.95 11.14 6.70
N PHE A 186 -9.10 10.53 7.53
CA PHE A 186 -8.15 11.28 8.34
C PHE A 186 -6.97 11.66 7.42
N ALA A 187 -6.70 12.96 7.31
CA ALA A 187 -5.47 13.49 6.72
C ALA A 187 -4.29 13.24 7.64
#